data_b96cbea534fb0a8c4115916b1aabae3b
#
_entry.id   b96cbea534fb0a8c4115916b1aabae3b
#
_cell.length_a   1.000
_cell.length_b   1.000
_cell.length_c   1.000
_cell.angle_alpha   90.00
_cell.angle_beta   90.00
_cell.angle_gamma   90.00
#
_symmetry.space_group_name_H-M   'P 1'
#
loop_
_entity.id
_entity.type
_entity.pdbx_description
1 polymer ?
#
loop_
_entity_poly.entity_id
_entity_poly.type
_entity_poly.pdbx_seq_one_letter_code
_entity_poly.pdbx_strand_id
1 'polypeptide(L)'
;MERLNDYRTVMEEQNIPYNENYVVYGNFEDSSEKLIGAFVSTHPELDAVVFANDEMAKGGYRVFAKLGLKVGKDILAIGFDNAPYASTLNPPLTTVEANAAELAYKAILHMADFLDENTAPVAQRVATHYIHRCSCGCANYDYDSLAAKLQLVGLLDEKKRPEILKHIMNYLFSTYADTNIILQLKDDLSVFFRLICDLTTSNDIAADRMDVQTLFTQIIEQPIFSYTSVELFVNLLFSLQFVLERQIEDPEKRITFVDVFSSMYQQLSISNFRTYQKQYGSMAQITHLVDEI
;
A
#
# COMPACT_ATOMS: atom_id res chain seq x y z
N MET A 1 -5.02 24.72 -2.55
CA MET A 1 -3.96 25.72 -2.79
C MET A 1 -2.84 25.66 -1.73
N GLU A 2 -3.10 25.28 -0.48
CA GLU A 2 -2.07 25.23 0.56
C GLU A 2 -0.88 24.30 0.17
N ARG A 3 -1.11 23.07 -0.26
CA ARG A 3 -0.05 22.12 -0.66
C ARG A 3 0.90 22.67 -1.74
N LEU A 4 0.35 23.44 -2.71
CA LEU A 4 1.18 24.07 -3.75
C LEU A 4 2.01 25.22 -3.18
N ASN A 5 1.47 25.99 -2.24
CA ASN A 5 2.22 27.04 -1.57
C ASN A 5 3.34 26.45 -0.71
N ASP A 6 3.06 25.37 0.03
CA ASP A 6 4.07 24.66 0.80
C ASP A 6 5.19 24.10 -0.11
N TYR A 7 4.83 23.54 -1.26
CA TYR A 7 5.80 23.10 -2.27
C TYR A 7 6.70 24.26 -2.74
N ARG A 8 6.10 25.43 -3.07
CA ARG A 8 6.86 26.63 -3.47
C ARG A 8 7.82 27.07 -2.36
N THR A 9 7.32 27.14 -1.13
CA THR A 9 8.13 27.53 0.05
C THR A 9 9.35 26.60 0.22
N VAL A 10 9.13 25.27 0.14
CA VAL A 10 10.22 24.31 0.27
C VAL A 10 11.24 24.45 -0.87
N MET A 11 10.78 24.66 -2.12
CA MET A 11 11.68 24.89 -3.26
C MET A 11 12.56 26.12 -3.02
N GLU A 12 11.97 27.24 -2.52
CA GLU A 12 12.69 28.46 -2.19
C GLU A 12 13.71 28.23 -1.05
N GLU A 13 13.29 27.58 0.05
CA GLU A 13 14.15 27.27 1.20
C GLU A 13 15.35 26.41 0.82
N GLN A 14 15.16 25.49 -0.14
CA GLN A 14 16.22 24.61 -0.62
C GLN A 14 17.04 25.19 -1.79
N ASN A 15 16.76 26.46 -2.18
CA ASN A 15 17.38 27.13 -3.33
C ASN A 15 17.20 26.35 -4.65
N ILE A 16 16.08 25.65 -4.81
CA ILE A 16 15.68 24.97 -6.04
C ILE A 16 14.79 25.90 -6.86
N PRO A 17 15.10 26.20 -8.13
CA PRO A 17 14.28 27.08 -8.94
C PRO A 17 12.85 26.54 -9.10
N TYR A 18 11.87 27.30 -8.66
CA TYR A 18 10.47 27.00 -8.93
C TYR A 18 10.11 27.32 -10.38
N ASN A 19 9.38 26.41 -11.04
CA ASN A 19 8.92 26.60 -12.42
C ASN A 19 7.44 26.22 -12.53
N GLU A 20 6.60 27.20 -12.85
CA GLU A 20 5.14 27.01 -13.02
C GLU A 20 4.80 26.00 -14.13
N ASN A 21 5.67 25.82 -15.13
CA ASN A 21 5.46 24.85 -16.21
C ASN A 21 5.48 23.40 -15.70
N TYR A 22 6.00 23.15 -14.50
CA TYR A 22 5.97 21.84 -13.84
C TYR A 22 4.78 21.66 -12.90
N VAL A 23 3.78 22.54 -12.97
CA VAL A 23 2.56 22.44 -12.17
C VAL A 23 1.37 22.12 -13.04
N VAL A 24 0.61 21.08 -12.68
CA VAL A 24 -0.60 20.65 -13.37
C VAL A 24 -1.76 20.59 -12.37
N TYR A 25 -2.85 21.20 -12.73
CA TYR A 25 -4.07 21.22 -11.92
C TYR A 25 -5.00 20.07 -12.34
N GLY A 26 -5.19 19.09 -11.46
CA GLY A 26 -6.10 17.96 -11.63
C GLY A 26 -7.37 18.12 -10.79
N ASN A 27 -8.22 17.09 -10.84
CA ASN A 27 -9.51 17.05 -10.16
C ASN A 27 -9.54 16.12 -8.94
N PHE A 28 -8.38 15.69 -8.42
CA PHE A 28 -8.22 14.78 -7.29
C PHE A 28 -8.77 13.35 -7.52
N GLU A 29 -8.99 12.96 -8.78
CA GLU A 29 -9.51 11.65 -9.16
C GLU A 29 -8.47 10.87 -9.97
N ASP A 30 -8.63 9.54 -10.01
CA ASP A 30 -7.79 8.68 -10.82
C ASP A 30 -8.03 8.86 -12.33
N SER A 31 -9.17 9.47 -12.72
CA SER A 31 -9.50 9.90 -14.09
C SER A 31 -8.51 10.92 -14.67
N SER A 32 -7.62 11.46 -13.85
CA SER A 32 -6.53 12.38 -14.25
C SER A 32 -5.50 11.76 -15.20
N GLU A 33 -5.62 10.48 -15.58
CA GLU A 33 -4.66 9.77 -16.44
C GLU A 33 -4.33 10.52 -17.75
N LYS A 34 -5.34 11.07 -18.43
CA LYS A 34 -5.12 11.80 -19.69
C LYS A 34 -4.27 13.04 -19.46
N LEU A 35 -4.55 13.78 -18.40
CA LEU A 35 -3.83 14.98 -18.02
C LEU A 35 -2.38 14.66 -17.65
N ILE A 36 -2.18 13.65 -16.79
CA ILE A 36 -0.85 13.18 -16.36
C ILE A 36 -0.07 12.67 -17.57
N GLY A 37 -0.71 11.88 -18.44
CA GLY A 37 -0.08 11.33 -19.64
C GLY A 37 0.39 12.41 -20.61
N ALA A 38 -0.42 13.41 -20.88
CA ALA A 38 -0.06 14.57 -21.71
C ALA A 38 1.13 15.32 -21.07
N PHE A 39 1.05 15.57 -19.77
CA PHE A 39 2.09 16.30 -19.04
C PHE A 39 3.44 15.58 -19.06
N VAL A 40 3.48 14.30 -18.68
CA VAL A 40 4.72 13.50 -18.67
C VAL A 40 5.29 13.35 -20.08
N SER A 41 4.45 13.20 -21.10
CA SER A 41 4.91 13.10 -22.49
C SER A 41 5.53 14.39 -23.03
N THR A 42 5.11 15.54 -22.51
CA THR A 42 5.69 16.86 -22.91
C THR A 42 6.91 17.25 -22.07
N HIS A 43 7.18 16.54 -20.98
CA HIS A 43 8.28 16.79 -20.07
C HIS A 43 9.09 15.50 -19.83
N PRO A 44 9.82 15.00 -20.83
CA PRO A 44 10.57 13.74 -20.70
C PRO A 44 11.76 13.86 -19.72
N GLU A 45 12.10 15.06 -19.27
CA GLU A 45 13.14 15.35 -18.30
C GLU A 45 12.68 15.18 -16.84
N LEU A 46 11.42 14.84 -16.59
CA LEU A 46 10.91 14.68 -15.24
C LEU A 46 11.47 13.43 -14.55
N ASP A 47 12.12 13.64 -13.42
CA ASP A 47 12.64 12.59 -12.54
C ASP A 47 11.65 12.21 -11.43
N ALA A 48 10.76 13.14 -11.03
CA ALA A 48 9.85 12.95 -9.93
C ALA A 48 8.52 13.68 -10.13
N VAL A 49 7.45 13.10 -9.57
CA VAL A 49 6.11 13.71 -9.55
C VAL A 49 5.55 13.67 -8.13
N VAL A 50 5.18 14.84 -7.61
CA VAL A 50 4.43 14.97 -6.35
C VAL A 50 2.96 15.12 -6.68
N PHE A 51 2.17 14.13 -6.31
CA PHE A 51 0.73 14.13 -6.54
C PHE A 51 0.00 14.82 -5.40
N ALA A 52 -1.08 15.53 -5.72
CA ALA A 52 -1.90 16.20 -4.71
C ALA A 52 -2.62 15.19 -3.79
N ASN A 53 -2.87 13.96 -4.26
CA ASN A 53 -3.39 12.85 -3.46
C ASN A 53 -3.03 11.49 -4.06
N ASP A 54 -3.34 10.42 -3.34
CA ASP A 54 -3.04 9.04 -3.74
C ASP A 54 -3.90 8.57 -4.92
N GLU A 55 -5.13 9.08 -5.10
CA GLU A 55 -5.97 8.74 -6.26
C GLU A 55 -5.34 9.24 -7.57
N MET A 56 -4.83 10.44 -7.58
CA MET A 56 -4.07 10.95 -8.74
C MET A 56 -2.78 10.15 -8.95
N ALA A 57 -2.08 9.78 -7.86
CA ALA A 57 -0.88 8.95 -7.95
C ALA A 57 -1.19 7.58 -8.58
N LYS A 58 -2.29 6.94 -8.20
CA LYS A 58 -2.76 5.67 -8.78
C LYS A 58 -3.02 5.82 -10.30
N GLY A 59 -3.63 6.92 -10.72
CA GLY A 59 -3.74 7.28 -12.15
C GLY A 59 -2.38 7.43 -12.81
N GLY A 60 -1.43 8.09 -12.12
CA GLY A 60 -0.05 8.25 -12.55
C GLY A 60 0.68 6.93 -12.77
N TYR A 61 0.53 5.96 -11.86
CA TYR A 61 1.12 4.63 -12.01
C TYR A 61 0.68 3.93 -13.29
N ARG A 62 -0.61 4.04 -13.65
CA ARG A 62 -1.12 3.47 -14.91
C ARG A 62 -0.51 4.16 -16.14
N VAL A 63 -0.31 5.48 -16.06
CA VAL A 63 0.36 6.24 -17.12
C VAL A 63 1.82 5.82 -17.24
N PHE A 64 2.56 5.77 -16.14
CA PHE A 64 3.97 5.37 -16.14
C PHE A 64 4.15 3.96 -16.69
N ALA A 65 3.29 3.01 -16.31
CA ALA A 65 3.30 1.65 -16.87
C ALA A 65 3.07 1.65 -18.38
N LYS A 66 2.12 2.44 -18.91
CA LYS A 66 1.87 2.59 -20.36
C LYS A 66 3.05 3.19 -21.10
N LEU A 67 3.83 4.06 -20.44
CA LEU A 67 5.04 4.68 -21.00
C LEU A 67 6.30 3.83 -20.80
N GLY A 68 6.20 2.67 -20.13
CA GLY A 68 7.34 1.80 -19.81
C GLY A 68 8.25 2.33 -18.71
N LEU A 69 7.81 3.34 -17.95
CA LEU A 69 8.55 3.93 -16.84
C LEU A 69 8.34 3.13 -15.55
N LYS A 70 9.41 2.78 -14.88
CA LYS A 70 9.40 2.08 -13.60
C LYS A 70 9.40 3.09 -12.47
N VAL A 71 8.29 3.12 -11.70
CA VAL A 71 8.18 3.97 -10.51
C VAL A 71 9.23 3.57 -9.47
N GLY A 72 9.80 4.57 -8.80
CA GLY A 72 10.88 4.39 -7.82
C GLY A 72 12.27 4.19 -8.44
N LYS A 73 12.37 4.12 -9.77
CA LYS A 73 13.63 3.95 -10.52
C LYS A 73 13.78 4.95 -11.65
N ASP A 74 12.89 4.90 -12.64
CA ASP A 74 12.95 5.77 -13.82
C ASP A 74 12.20 7.08 -13.58
N ILE A 75 11.17 7.03 -12.72
CA ILE A 75 10.40 8.19 -12.23
C ILE A 75 10.01 7.97 -10.77
N LEU A 76 10.19 8.99 -9.94
CA LEU A 76 9.81 8.94 -8.53
C LEU A 76 8.39 9.47 -8.35
N ALA A 77 7.68 8.94 -7.35
CA ALA A 77 6.31 9.33 -7.07
C ALA A 77 6.07 9.49 -5.57
N ILE A 78 5.38 10.57 -5.19
CA ILE A 78 4.91 10.79 -3.82
C ILE A 78 3.44 11.18 -3.89
N GLY A 79 2.62 10.57 -3.03
CA GLY A 79 1.20 10.86 -2.86
C GLY A 79 0.87 11.64 -1.60
N PHE A 80 -0.41 11.72 -1.27
CA PHE A 80 -0.96 12.29 -0.05
C PHE A 80 -2.26 11.56 0.30
N ASP A 81 -2.58 11.41 1.57
CA ASP A 81 -3.75 10.83 2.23
C ASP A 81 -3.52 9.44 2.85
N ASN A 82 -2.46 8.70 2.48
CA ASN A 82 -2.20 7.33 2.89
C ASN A 82 -3.41 6.42 2.64
N ALA A 83 -3.96 6.48 1.42
CA ALA A 83 -5.08 5.64 1.02
C ALA A 83 -4.74 4.15 1.20
N PRO A 84 -5.71 3.28 1.58
CA PRO A 84 -5.46 1.87 1.87
C PRO A 84 -4.73 1.11 0.77
N TYR A 85 -4.97 1.44 -0.50
CA TYR A 85 -4.29 0.82 -1.64
C TYR A 85 -2.88 1.36 -1.88
N ALA A 86 -2.46 2.48 -1.24
CA ALA A 86 -1.12 3.05 -1.45
C ALA A 86 0.00 2.05 -1.10
N SER A 87 -0.23 1.20 -0.08
CA SER A 87 0.70 0.14 0.32
C SER A 87 0.74 -1.05 -0.65
N THR A 88 -0.28 -1.21 -1.50
CA THR A 88 -0.42 -2.34 -2.44
C THR A 88 -0.14 -1.98 -3.89
N LEU A 89 0.18 -0.71 -4.18
CA LEU A 89 0.71 -0.32 -5.48
C LEU A 89 2.09 -0.94 -5.71
N ASN A 90 2.47 -1.14 -6.95
CA ASN A 90 3.77 -1.72 -7.29
C ASN A 90 4.65 -0.72 -8.04
N PRO A 91 5.72 -0.19 -7.39
CA PRO A 91 6.10 -0.37 -5.98
C PRO A 91 5.13 0.35 -5.03
N PRO A 92 5.12 0.02 -3.72
CA PRO A 92 4.32 0.71 -2.72
C PRO A 92 4.55 2.22 -2.73
N LEU A 93 3.46 2.99 -2.70
CA LEU A 93 3.48 4.44 -2.81
C LEU A 93 3.92 5.11 -1.51
N THR A 94 4.99 5.88 -1.54
CA THR A 94 5.36 6.84 -0.51
C THR A 94 4.31 7.95 -0.48
N THR A 95 3.80 8.28 0.70
CA THR A 95 2.68 9.23 0.85
C THR A 95 2.77 9.99 2.15
N VAL A 96 1.89 10.95 2.35
CA VAL A 96 1.73 11.68 3.61
C VAL A 96 0.37 11.38 4.19
N GLU A 97 0.33 10.90 5.42
CA GLU A 97 -0.92 10.68 6.16
C GLU A 97 -1.39 11.97 6.83
N ALA A 98 -2.61 12.39 6.50
CA ALA A 98 -3.24 13.59 7.06
C ALA A 98 -3.86 13.37 8.46
N ASN A 99 -3.82 12.12 8.99
CA ASN A 99 -4.42 11.73 10.27
C ASN A 99 -5.89 12.19 10.40
N ALA A 100 -6.70 11.85 9.39
CA ALA A 100 -8.09 12.29 9.28
C ALA A 100 -8.95 11.90 10.51
N ALA A 101 -8.65 10.79 11.16
CA ALA A 101 -9.36 10.34 12.36
C ALA A 101 -9.11 11.29 13.56
N GLU A 102 -7.86 11.69 13.78
CA GLU A 102 -7.51 12.65 14.84
C GLU A 102 -8.09 14.04 14.53
N LEU A 103 -8.06 14.45 13.25
CA LEU A 103 -8.65 15.70 12.80
C LEU A 103 -10.16 15.73 13.10
N ALA A 104 -10.89 14.67 12.73
CA ALA A 104 -12.31 14.54 12.99
C ALA A 104 -12.61 14.53 14.50
N TYR A 105 -11.86 13.76 15.28
CA TYR A 105 -12.01 13.70 16.73
C TYR A 105 -11.83 15.08 17.38
N LYS A 106 -10.76 15.81 17.04
CA LYS A 106 -10.51 17.17 17.56
C LYS A 106 -11.60 18.14 17.12
N ALA A 107 -12.06 18.05 15.85
CA ALA A 107 -13.14 18.91 15.36
C ALA A 107 -14.43 18.72 16.16
N ILE A 108 -14.80 17.47 16.48
CA ILE A 108 -15.99 17.15 17.29
C ILE A 108 -15.84 17.71 18.71
N LEU A 109 -14.70 17.52 19.36
CA LEU A 109 -14.45 18.07 20.71
C LEU A 109 -14.58 19.60 20.71
N HIS A 110 -13.96 20.28 19.75
CA HIS A 110 -14.07 21.74 19.65
C HIS A 110 -15.49 22.22 19.36
N MET A 111 -16.25 21.46 18.59
CA MET A 111 -17.65 21.78 18.35
C MET A 111 -18.47 21.66 19.65
N ALA A 112 -18.22 20.61 20.46
CA ALA A 112 -18.87 20.44 21.75
C ALA A 112 -18.53 21.60 22.71
N ASP A 113 -17.24 21.95 22.83
CA ASP A 113 -16.79 23.09 23.66
C ASP A 113 -17.42 24.41 23.19
N PHE A 114 -17.52 24.63 21.87
CA PHE A 114 -18.17 25.82 21.30
C PHE A 114 -19.65 25.90 21.67
N LEU A 115 -20.37 24.77 21.65
CA LEU A 115 -21.79 24.72 21.97
C LEU A 115 -22.04 24.91 23.47
N ASP A 116 -21.17 24.38 24.33
CA ASP A 116 -21.33 24.45 25.79
C ASP A 116 -20.87 25.78 26.36
N GLU A 117 -19.74 26.31 25.91
CA GLU A 117 -19.09 27.48 26.49
C GLU A 117 -19.23 28.77 25.65
N ASN A 118 -19.85 28.67 24.46
CA ASN A 118 -19.94 29.80 23.50
C ASN A 118 -18.57 30.43 23.19
N THR A 119 -17.50 29.59 23.20
CA THR A 119 -16.13 30.03 22.95
C THR A 119 -15.91 30.21 21.44
N ALA A 120 -15.09 31.20 21.05
CA ALA A 120 -14.79 31.40 19.64
C ALA A 120 -14.01 30.20 19.07
N PRO A 121 -14.34 29.71 17.86
CA PRO A 121 -13.60 28.62 17.25
C PRO A 121 -12.14 28.98 17.01
N VAL A 122 -11.21 28.14 17.49
CA VAL A 122 -9.77 28.33 17.34
C VAL A 122 -9.27 27.37 16.25
N ALA A 123 -8.54 27.91 15.29
CA ALA A 123 -7.91 27.08 14.27
C ALA A 123 -6.86 26.15 14.92
N GLN A 124 -7.02 24.84 14.73
CA GLN A 124 -6.05 23.85 15.19
C GLN A 124 -5.36 23.17 14.01
N ARG A 125 -4.11 22.80 14.24
CA ARG A 125 -3.34 21.99 13.29
C ARG A 125 -3.14 20.59 13.86
N VAL A 126 -3.31 19.59 13.00
CA VAL A 126 -2.99 18.20 13.31
C VAL A 126 -1.72 17.87 12.54
N ALA A 127 -0.79 17.20 13.21
CA ALA A 127 0.45 16.78 12.57
C ALA A 127 0.18 15.74 11.49
N THR A 128 0.83 15.91 10.35
CA THR A 128 0.87 14.90 9.28
C THR A 128 2.05 13.97 9.51
N HIS A 129 1.96 12.75 8.99
CA HIS A 129 3.02 11.75 9.06
C HIS A 129 3.50 11.37 7.67
N TYR A 130 4.81 11.45 7.44
CA TYR A 130 5.42 10.95 6.21
C TYR A 130 5.53 9.43 6.27
N ILE A 131 4.87 8.76 5.34
CA ILE A 131 4.87 7.30 5.22
C ILE A 131 5.84 6.93 4.11
N HIS A 132 7.03 6.56 4.51
CA HIS A 132 8.11 6.19 3.61
C HIS A 132 7.89 4.79 3.04
N ARG A 133 7.84 4.70 1.69
CA ARG A 133 7.76 3.43 0.93
C ARG A 133 8.75 3.46 -0.23
N CYS A 134 8.49 2.72 -1.29
CA CYS A 134 9.48 2.48 -2.36
C CYS A 134 9.40 3.46 -3.53
N SER A 135 8.29 4.15 -3.72
CA SER A 135 8.05 4.96 -4.92
C SER A 135 8.88 6.24 -4.99
N CYS A 136 9.42 6.72 -3.87
CA CYS A 136 10.31 7.89 -3.84
C CYS A 136 11.77 7.55 -4.20
N GLY A 137 12.08 6.30 -4.49
CA GLY A 137 13.46 5.86 -4.75
C GLY A 137 14.39 5.92 -3.52
N CYS A 138 13.93 6.44 -2.39
CA CYS A 138 14.72 6.59 -1.17
C CYS A 138 14.89 5.29 -0.39
N ALA A 139 13.95 4.38 -0.53
CA ALA A 139 14.05 3.03 -0.03
C ALA A 139 14.08 2.12 -1.24
N ASN A 140 15.23 1.57 -1.54
CA ASN A 140 15.23 0.20 -1.98
C ASN A 140 14.65 -0.58 -0.80
N TYR A 141 13.36 -0.95 -0.86
CA TYR A 141 12.88 -1.98 0.04
C TYR A 141 13.82 -3.14 -0.23
N ASP A 142 14.67 -3.38 0.73
CA ASP A 142 15.68 -4.41 0.61
C ASP A 142 14.94 -5.75 0.85
N TYR A 143 14.19 -6.17 -0.18
CA TYR A 143 13.51 -7.47 -0.18
C TYR A 143 14.51 -8.60 0.05
N ASP A 144 15.78 -8.42 -0.38
CA ASP A 144 16.87 -9.32 -0.08
C ASP A 144 17.15 -9.36 1.43
N SER A 145 17.20 -8.22 2.10
CA SER A 145 17.42 -8.15 3.55
C SER A 145 16.27 -8.77 4.32
N LEU A 146 15.02 -8.48 3.96
CA LEU A 146 13.86 -9.09 4.59
C LEU A 146 13.82 -10.60 4.32
N ALA A 147 14.07 -11.01 3.07
CA ALA A 147 14.14 -12.41 2.69
C ALA A 147 15.25 -13.16 3.45
N ALA A 148 16.42 -12.53 3.63
CA ALA A 148 17.51 -13.09 4.42
C ALA A 148 17.16 -13.14 5.90
N LYS A 149 16.60 -12.06 6.48
CA LYS A 149 16.16 -11.99 7.88
C LYS A 149 15.14 -13.07 8.23
N LEU A 150 14.18 -13.31 7.33
CA LEU A 150 13.13 -14.31 7.49
C LEU A 150 13.55 -15.69 6.96
N GLN A 151 14.76 -15.83 6.41
CA GLN A 151 15.30 -17.07 5.82
C GLN A 151 14.37 -17.69 4.77
N LEU A 152 13.71 -16.87 3.92
CA LEU A 152 12.63 -17.30 3.03
C LEU A 152 13.05 -18.39 2.03
N VAL A 153 14.32 -18.40 1.61
CA VAL A 153 14.88 -19.49 0.75
C VAL A 153 14.71 -20.86 1.41
N GLY A 154 14.78 -20.93 2.73
CA GLY A 154 14.62 -22.18 3.46
C GLY A 154 13.20 -22.75 3.47
N LEU A 155 12.18 -21.98 2.99
CA LEU A 155 10.82 -22.50 2.81
C LEU A 155 10.75 -23.64 1.78
N LEU A 156 11.72 -23.72 0.86
CA LEU A 156 11.84 -24.82 -0.11
C LEU A 156 12.35 -26.10 0.54
N ASP A 157 12.99 -26.03 1.71
CA ASP A 157 13.44 -27.19 2.49
C ASP A 157 12.36 -27.55 3.51
N GLU A 158 11.70 -28.69 3.33
CA GLU A 158 10.64 -29.18 4.22
C GLU A 158 11.06 -29.31 5.68
N LYS A 159 12.34 -29.58 5.95
CA LYS A 159 12.86 -29.71 7.35
C LYS A 159 13.00 -28.37 8.03
N LYS A 160 13.31 -27.30 7.28
CA LYS A 160 13.48 -25.92 7.80
C LYS A 160 12.17 -25.15 7.83
N ARG A 161 11.21 -25.52 6.99
CA ARG A 161 9.93 -24.83 6.80
C ARG A 161 9.20 -24.49 8.11
N PRO A 162 9.06 -25.40 9.11
CA PRO A 162 8.34 -25.07 10.35
C PRO A 162 8.99 -23.94 11.16
N GLU A 163 10.33 -23.88 11.20
CA GLU A 163 11.06 -22.81 11.89
C GLU A 163 10.88 -21.47 11.19
N ILE A 164 10.95 -21.46 9.86
CA ILE A 164 10.78 -20.26 9.05
C ILE A 164 9.35 -19.74 9.14
N LEU A 165 8.36 -20.62 9.10
CA LEU A 165 6.96 -20.22 9.32
C LEU A 165 6.77 -19.58 10.70
N LYS A 166 7.45 -20.05 11.72
CA LYS A 166 7.45 -19.41 13.04
C LYS A 166 8.04 -17.99 12.99
N HIS A 167 9.13 -17.78 12.25
CA HIS A 167 9.71 -16.44 12.06
C HIS A 167 8.77 -15.51 11.31
N ILE A 168 8.11 -15.99 10.26
CA ILE A 168 7.11 -15.25 9.50
C ILE A 168 5.91 -14.86 10.39
N MET A 169 5.39 -15.80 11.18
CA MET A 169 4.30 -15.51 12.11
C MET A 169 4.71 -14.47 13.16
N ASN A 170 5.90 -14.56 13.72
CA ASN A 170 6.40 -13.55 14.63
C ASN A 170 6.57 -12.18 13.96
N TYR A 171 6.96 -12.14 12.69
CA TYR A 171 7.05 -10.90 11.93
C TYR A 171 5.69 -10.25 11.70
N LEU A 172 4.68 -11.04 11.31
CA LEU A 172 3.33 -10.54 11.02
C LEU A 172 2.53 -10.17 12.28
N PHE A 173 2.75 -10.88 13.38
CA PHE A 173 1.95 -10.77 14.60
C PHE A 173 2.74 -10.33 15.82
N SER A 174 3.86 -9.64 15.64
CA SER A 174 4.75 -9.20 16.72
C SER A 174 4.07 -8.35 17.81
N THR A 175 2.92 -7.74 17.48
CA THR A 175 2.18 -6.83 18.35
C THR A 175 1.03 -7.53 19.11
N TYR A 176 0.70 -8.78 18.79
CA TYR A 176 -0.49 -9.47 19.31
C TYR A 176 -0.09 -10.77 20.02
N ALA A 177 -0.39 -10.82 21.32
CA ALA A 177 -0.18 -12.02 22.13
C ALA A 177 -1.30 -13.05 21.91
N ASP A 178 -0.91 -14.30 21.92
CA ASP A 178 -1.66 -15.55 21.84
C ASP A 178 -3.17 -15.48 22.16
N THR A 179 -3.99 -15.45 21.14
CA THR A 179 -5.40 -15.79 21.21
C THR A 179 -5.68 -16.98 20.28
N ASN A 180 -6.65 -17.83 20.65
CA ASN A 180 -7.07 -18.99 19.85
C ASN A 180 -7.44 -18.62 18.40
N ILE A 181 -7.82 -17.37 18.17
CA ILE A 181 -8.20 -16.83 16.87
C ILE A 181 -6.97 -16.71 15.94
N ILE A 182 -5.79 -16.37 16.51
CA ILE A 182 -4.54 -16.28 15.74
C ILE A 182 -4.06 -17.68 15.32
N LEU A 183 -4.39 -18.72 16.07
CA LEU A 183 -3.96 -20.08 15.74
C LEU A 183 -4.54 -20.56 14.41
N GLN A 184 -5.81 -20.32 14.14
CA GLN A 184 -6.44 -20.72 12.88
C GLN A 184 -5.83 -19.97 11.68
N LEU A 185 -5.61 -18.68 11.81
CA LEU A 185 -4.94 -17.91 10.76
C LEU A 185 -3.49 -18.37 10.53
N LYS A 186 -2.78 -18.79 11.58
CA LYS A 186 -1.45 -19.40 11.45
C LYS A 186 -1.49 -20.68 10.63
N ASP A 187 -2.50 -21.52 10.82
CA ASP A 187 -2.66 -22.77 10.07
C ASP A 187 -2.94 -22.47 8.59
N ASP A 188 -3.88 -21.57 8.31
CA ASP A 188 -4.22 -21.16 6.94
C ASP A 188 -3.01 -20.53 6.23
N LEU A 189 -2.27 -19.65 6.90
CA LEU A 189 -1.04 -19.06 6.36
C LEU A 189 0.04 -20.11 6.12
N SER A 190 0.15 -21.11 7.00
CA SER A 190 1.12 -22.20 6.84
C SER A 190 0.81 -23.04 5.60
N VAL A 191 -0.47 -23.30 5.34
CA VAL A 191 -0.93 -23.98 4.10
C VAL A 191 -0.67 -23.10 2.89
N PHE A 192 -0.99 -21.82 2.98
CA PHE A 192 -0.78 -20.84 1.91
C PHE A 192 0.70 -20.74 1.49
N PHE A 193 1.62 -20.58 2.44
CA PHE A 193 3.05 -20.51 2.12
C PHE A 193 3.57 -21.82 1.53
N ARG A 194 3.04 -22.97 1.95
CA ARG A 194 3.37 -24.26 1.34
C ARG A 194 2.93 -24.29 -0.13
N LEU A 195 1.67 -23.95 -0.41
CA LEU A 195 1.13 -23.93 -1.77
C LEU A 195 1.92 -22.98 -2.68
N ILE A 196 2.30 -21.81 -2.20
CA ILE A 196 3.16 -20.88 -2.97
C ILE A 196 4.52 -21.51 -3.30
N CYS A 197 5.13 -22.20 -2.33
CA CYS A 197 6.41 -22.89 -2.58
C CYS A 197 6.24 -24.02 -3.59
N ASP A 198 5.15 -24.77 -3.50
CA ASP A 198 4.87 -25.90 -4.40
C ASP A 198 4.65 -25.42 -5.84
N LEU A 199 4.14 -24.18 -6.05
CA LEU A 199 4.06 -23.58 -7.40
C LEU A 199 5.42 -23.49 -8.10
N THR A 200 6.52 -23.29 -7.38
CA THR A 200 7.85 -23.17 -8.00
C THR A 200 8.31 -24.45 -8.70
N THR A 201 7.83 -25.59 -8.22
CA THR A 201 8.14 -26.94 -8.76
C THR A 201 7.00 -27.53 -9.56
N SER A 202 5.85 -26.85 -9.63
CA SER A 202 4.68 -27.32 -10.37
C SER A 202 4.96 -27.52 -11.87
N ASN A 203 4.37 -28.54 -12.43
CA ASN A 203 4.36 -28.78 -13.87
C ASN A 203 3.33 -27.91 -14.60
N ASP A 204 2.26 -27.47 -13.88
CA ASP A 204 1.18 -26.64 -14.41
C ASP A 204 0.77 -25.58 -13.37
N ILE A 205 1.52 -24.47 -13.32
CA ILE A 205 1.24 -23.34 -12.42
C ILE A 205 -0.17 -22.76 -12.70
N ALA A 206 -0.63 -22.82 -13.95
CA ALA A 206 -1.93 -22.26 -14.31
C ALA A 206 -3.10 -23.06 -13.70
N ALA A 207 -2.95 -24.37 -13.55
CA ALA A 207 -3.93 -25.20 -12.85
C ALA A 207 -3.86 -25.01 -11.33
N ASP A 208 -2.66 -25.03 -10.76
CA ASP A 208 -2.45 -24.99 -9.30
C ASP A 208 -2.70 -23.59 -8.69
N ARG A 209 -2.67 -22.53 -9.51
CA ARG A 209 -2.92 -21.15 -9.05
C ARG A 209 -4.28 -20.95 -8.39
N MET A 210 -5.29 -21.72 -8.80
CA MET A 210 -6.65 -21.58 -8.27
C MET A 210 -6.72 -21.86 -6.78
N ASP A 211 -5.99 -22.86 -6.29
CA ASP A 211 -5.94 -23.22 -4.87
C ASP A 211 -5.27 -22.12 -4.06
N VAL A 212 -4.17 -21.58 -4.55
CA VAL A 212 -3.45 -20.45 -3.92
C VAL A 212 -4.34 -19.22 -3.84
N GLN A 213 -5.00 -18.83 -4.93
CA GLN A 213 -5.86 -17.65 -4.99
C GLN A 213 -7.11 -17.79 -4.12
N THR A 214 -7.70 -18.97 -4.08
CA THR A 214 -8.88 -19.26 -3.26
C THR A 214 -8.52 -19.16 -1.78
N LEU A 215 -7.45 -19.81 -1.36
CA LEU A 215 -7.01 -19.76 0.03
C LEU A 215 -6.57 -18.34 0.42
N PHE A 216 -5.87 -17.63 -0.47
CA PHE A 216 -5.49 -16.24 -0.24
C PHE A 216 -6.72 -15.34 0.00
N THR A 217 -7.76 -15.49 -0.85
CA THR A 217 -9.01 -14.74 -0.69
C THR A 217 -9.65 -15.05 0.67
N GLN A 218 -9.71 -16.32 1.07
CA GLN A 218 -10.23 -16.74 2.36
C GLN A 218 -9.46 -16.11 3.53
N ILE A 219 -8.13 -16.03 3.44
CA ILE A 219 -7.27 -15.43 4.47
C ILE A 219 -7.55 -13.93 4.61
N ILE A 220 -7.54 -13.17 3.51
CA ILE A 220 -7.70 -11.72 3.56
C ILE A 220 -9.14 -11.26 3.91
N GLU A 221 -10.13 -12.13 3.74
CA GLU A 221 -11.52 -11.87 4.11
C GLU A 221 -11.82 -12.22 5.59
N GLN A 222 -10.92 -12.89 6.29
CA GLN A 222 -11.11 -13.18 7.72
C GLN A 222 -11.06 -11.87 8.53
N PRO A 223 -12.00 -11.67 9.48
CA PRO A 223 -11.99 -10.47 10.33
C PRO A 223 -10.67 -10.26 11.08
N ILE A 224 -10.00 -11.36 11.44
CA ILE A 224 -8.71 -11.33 12.13
C ILE A 224 -7.59 -10.75 11.26
N PHE A 225 -7.71 -10.82 9.92
CA PHE A 225 -6.72 -10.26 9.02
C PHE A 225 -6.59 -8.73 9.18
N SER A 226 -7.67 -8.05 9.62
CA SER A 226 -7.65 -6.61 9.93
C SER A 226 -6.68 -6.24 11.08
N TYR A 227 -6.30 -7.19 11.93
CA TYR A 227 -5.27 -7.01 12.97
C TYR A 227 -3.84 -7.20 12.45
N THR A 228 -3.68 -7.68 11.22
CA THR A 228 -2.38 -7.79 10.57
C THR A 228 -2.01 -6.45 9.95
N SER A 229 -0.77 -6.02 10.09
CA SER A 229 -0.29 -4.89 9.30
C SER A 229 -0.26 -5.28 7.83
N VAL A 230 -1.17 -4.71 7.03
CA VAL A 230 -1.21 -4.95 5.58
C VAL A 230 0.13 -4.63 4.93
N GLU A 231 0.81 -3.61 5.41
CA GLU A 231 2.14 -3.22 4.91
C GLU A 231 3.19 -4.31 5.16
N LEU A 232 3.24 -4.88 6.38
CA LEU A 232 4.15 -5.99 6.69
C LEU A 232 3.84 -7.21 5.83
N PHE A 233 2.56 -7.49 5.60
CA PHE A 233 2.13 -8.63 4.78
C PHE A 233 2.50 -8.44 3.31
N VAL A 234 2.29 -7.24 2.76
CA VAL A 234 2.68 -6.89 1.39
C VAL A 234 4.19 -7.01 1.21
N ASN A 235 4.99 -6.49 2.15
CA ASN A 235 6.44 -6.61 2.12
C ASN A 235 6.91 -8.06 2.14
N LEU A 236 6.24 -8.89 2.94
CA LEU A 236 6.50 -10.33 2.97
C LEU A 236 6.18 -10.99 1.61
N LEU A 237 5.03 -10.66 0.99
CA LEU A 237 4.67 -11.19 -0.32
C LEU A 237 5.67 -10.77 -1.40
N PHE A 238 6.12 -9.52 -1.42
CA PHE A 238 7.15 -9.08 -2.36
C PHE A 238 8.47 -9.82 -2.14
N SER A 239 8.88 -10.01 -0.89
CA SER A 239 10.10 -10.75 -0.57
C SER A 239 9.99 -12.22 -0.96
N LEU A 240 8.83 -12.84 -0.76
CA LEU A 240 8.54 -14.21 -1.21
C LEU A 240 8.59 -14.31 -2.73
N GLN A 241 7.89 -13.45 -3.44
CA GLN A 241 7.93 -13.42 -4.90
C GLN A 241 9.36 -13.31 -5.40
N PHE A 242 10.11 -12.33 -4.88
CA PHE A 242 11.48 -12.05 -5.26
C PHE A 242 12.43 -13.26 -5.08
N VAL A 243 12.26 -14.01 -4.00
CA VAL A 243 13.10 -15.20 -3.74
C VAL A 243 12.66 -16.38 -4.60
N LEU A 244 11.35 -16.61 -4.69
CA LEU A 244 10.82 -17.83 -5.30
C LEU A 244 10.84 -17.78 -6.82
N GLU A 245 10.56 -16.64 -7.45
CA GLU A 245 10.60 -16.51 -8.92
C GLU A 245 11.98 -16.80 -9.49
N ARG A 246 13.05 -16.56 -8.73
CA ARG A 246 14.44 -16.84 -9.13
C ARG A 246 14.76 -18.34 -9.16
N GLN A 247 13.93 -19.16 -8.53
CA GLN A 247 14.08 -20.61 -8.54
C GLN A 247 13.40 -21.26 -9.77
N ILE A 248 12.63 -20.48 -10.52
CA ILE A 248 11.92 -20.94 -11.71
C ILE A 248 12.81 -20.66 -12.92
N GLU A 249 13.35 -21.71 -13.53
CA GLU A 249 14.22 -21.60 -14.69
C GLU A 249 13.44 -21.29 -15.98
N ASP A 250 12.25 -21.88 -16.13
CA ASP A 250 11.39 -21.72 -17.31
C ASP A 250 10.77 -20.30 -17.35
N PRO A 251 11.03 -19.51 -18.41
CA PRO A 251 10.54 -18.15 -18.53
C PRO A 251 8.99 -18.03 -18.56
N GLU A 252 8.29 -18.98 -19.22
CA GLU A 252 6.83 -18.96 -19.31
C GLU A 252 6.19 -19.27 -17.94
N LYS A 253 6.75 -20.25 -17.25
CA LYS A 253 6.34 -20.56 -15.86
C LYS A 253 6.60 -19.39 -14.93
N ARG A 254 7.73 -18.71 -15.10
CA ARG A 254 8.07 -17.51 -14.29
C ARG A 254 7.06 -16.40 -14.50
N ILE A 255 6.66 -16.10 -15.73
CA ILE A 255 5.62 -15.10 -16.04
C ILE A 255 4.32 -15.50 -15.36
N THR A 256 3.88 -16.74 -15.49
CA THR A 256 2.64 -17.23 -14.86
C THR A 256 2.71 -17.11 -13.33
N PHE A 257 3.86 -17.41 -12.73
CA PHE A 257 4.08 -17.26 -11.30
C PHE A 257 3.96 -15.79 -10.85
N VAL A 258 4.56 -14.86 -11.58
CA VAL A 258 4.45 -13.41 -11.32
C VAL A 258 3.00 -12.93 -11.43
N ASP A 259 2.24 -13.46 -12.39
CA ASP A 259 0.81 -13.16 -12.57
C ASP A 259 -0.04 -13.61 -11.36
N VAL A 260 0.32 -14.73 -10.71
CA VAL A 260 -0.34 -15.16 -9.47
C VAL A 260 -0.17 -14.10 -8.38
N PHE A 261 1.05 -13.60 -8.16
CA PHE A 261 1.32 -12.55 -7.19
C PHE A 261 0.62 -11.22 -7.55
N SER A 262 0.64 -10.84 -8.83
CA SER A 262 -0.06 -9.65 -9.32
C SER A 262 -1.55 -9.71 -9.02
N SER A 263 -2.18 -10.87 -9.19
CA SER A 263 -3.58 -11.10 -8.83
C SER A 263 -3.81 -10.98 -7.31
N MET A 264 -2.91 -11.53 -6.50
CA MET A 264 -2.99 -11.41 -5.03
C MET A 264 -2.88 -9.95 -4.57
N TYR A 265 -1.98 -9.16 -5.16
CA TYR A 265 -1.88 -7.71 -4.85
C TYR A 265 -3.15 -6.96 -5.21
N GLN A 266 -3.79 -7.28 -6.34
CA GLN A 266 -5.07 -6.68 -6.72
C GLN A 266 -6.19 -7.06 -5.73
N GLN A 267 -6.28 -8.32 -5.34
CA GLN A 267 -7.27 -8.79 -4.36
C GLN A 267 -7.08 -8.11 -2.99
N LEU A 268 -5.84 -7.99 -2.54
CA LEU A 268 -5.51 -7.33 -1.28
C LEU A 268 -5.88 -5.84 -1.31
N SER A 269 -5.61 -5.17 -2.44
CA SER A 269 -6.00 -3.77 -2.66
C SER A 269 -7.53 -3.59 -2.59
N ILE A 270 -8.29 -4.49 -3.23
CA ILE A 270 -9.76 -4.45 -3.22
C ILE A 270 -10.30 -4.73 -1.81
N SER A 271 -9.76 -5.71 -1.09
CA SER A 271 -10.16 -6.05 0.28
C SER A 271 -9.90 -4.88 1.24
N ASN A 272 -8.72 -4.26 1.14
CA ASN A 272 -8.37 -3.07 1.91
C ASN A 272 -9.33 -1.91 1.64
N PHE A 273 -9.65 -1.66 0.37
CA PHE A 273 -10.59 -0.61 -0.02
C PHE A 273 -12.00 -0.87 0.54
N ARG A 274 -12.48 -2.13 0.50
CA ARG A 274 -13.78 -2.52 1.09
C ARG A 274 -13.80 -2.31 2.60
N THR A 275 -12.73 -2.67 3.29
CA THR A 275 -12.61 -2.46 4.74
C THR A 275 -12.61 -0.97 5.08
N TYR A 276 -11.89 -0.18 4.32
CA TYR A 276 -11.90 1.28 4.42
C TYR A 276 -13.30 1.84 4.20
N GLN A 277 -14.00 1.44 3.12
CA GLN A 277 -15.36 1.88 2.86
C GLN A 277 -16.34 1.51 3.97
N LYS A 278 -16.23 0.31 4.57
CA LYS A 278 -17.07 -0.09 5.71
C LYS A 278 -16.82 0.79 6.93
N GLN A 279 -15.59 1.13 7.23
CA GLN A 279 -15.24 2.01 8.35
C GLN A 279 -15.74 3.44 8.13
N TYR A 280 -15.58 3.98 6.93
CA TYR A 280 -16.02 5.35 6.59
C TYR A 280 -17.49 5.43 6.20
N GLY A 281 -18.08 4.39 5.64
CA GLY A 281 -19.52 4.30 5.39
C GLY A 281 -20.33 4.30 6.69
N SER A 282 -19.81 3.68 7.75
CA SER A 282 -20.38 3.78 9.10
C SER A 282 -20.27 5.19 9.67
N MET A 283 -19.17 5.92 9.38
CA MET A 283 -19.03 7.33 9.76
C MET A 283 -20.03 8.23 9.01
N ALA A 284 -20.25 8.00 7.72
CA ALA A 284 -21.25 8.74 6.93
C ALA A 284 -22.68 8.54 7.47
N GLN A 285 -23.00 7.33 7.96
CA GLN A 285 -24.28 7.07 8.63
C GLN A 285 -24.40 7.79 9.99
N ILE A 286 -23.31 7.88 10.74
CA ILE A 286 -23.27 8.65 12.00
C ILE A 286 -23.42 10.14 11.70
N THR A 287 -22.81 10.66 10.65
CA THR A 287 -22.97 12.06 10.23
C THR A 287 -24.43 12.35 9.84
N HIS A 288 -25.10 11.42 9.15
CA HIS A 288 -26.51 11.59 8.79
C HIS A 288 -27.44 11.59 10.03
N LEU A 289 -27.10 10.81 11.07
CA LEU A 289 -27.83 10.81 12.35
C LEU A 289 -27.63 12.09 13.16
N VAL A 290 -26.48 12.74 13.02
CA VAL A 290 -26.19 14.05 13.67
C VAL A 290 -26.90 15.21 12.95
N ASP A 291 -27.13 15.09 11.64
CA ASP A 291 -27.86 16.09 10.86
C ASP A 291 -29.39 16.03 11.10
N GLU A 292 -29.91 14.97 11.76
CA GLU A 292 -31.31 14.81 12.13
C GLU A 292 -31.63 15.24 13.57
N ILE A 293 -30.64 15.66 14.36
CA ILE A 293 -30.79 16.20 15.73
C ILE A 293 -30.67 17.72 15.71
#